data_f920f45a1b97a06f2cd37f756ffbd14a
#
_entry.id   f920f45a1b97a06f2cd37f756ffbd14a
#
_cell.length_a   1.000
_cell.length_b   1.000
_cell.length_c   1.000
_cell.angle_alpha   90.00
_cell.angle_beta   90.00
_cell.angle_gamma   90.00
#
_symmetry.space_group_name_H-M   'P 1'
#
loop_
_entity.id
_entity.type
_entity.pdbx_description
1 polymer ?
#
loop_
_entity_poly.entity_id
_entity_poly.type
_entity_poly.pdbx_seq_one_letter_code
_entity_poly.pdbx_strand_id
1 'polypeptide(L)'
;VGYPAAMLGVDSADLVLATYLNDHHAAALGGAELARRLASQQRNSPHAAELAGIAEELAADLGTVRRIMGELDVPVRAYKATAAWAAEKVGRLKFNGRVLASSPSSPVLELEGLAMQVTLKSALWHSLRARAARDGRLDPDELDELLARAEAQAATVWRLHGRFADAAFT
;
A
#
# COMPACT_ATOMS: atom_id res chain seq x y z
N VAL A 1 -22.13 1.88 28.89
CA VAL A 1 -23.34 1.19 28.43
C VAL A 1 -23.01 0.70 27.03
N GLY A 2 -22.56 -0.57 26.93
CA GLY A 2 -22.23 -1.18 25.64
C GLY A 2 -23.53 -1.63 24.96
N TYR A 3 -23.74 -1.20 23.74
CA TYR A 3 -24.77 -1.78 22.88
C TYR A 3 -24.35 -3.20 22.48
N PRO A 4 -25.18 -4.22 22.68
CA PRO A 4 -24.85 -5.58 22.29
C PRO A 4 -24.82 -5.67 20.76
N ALA A 5 -23.69 -6.12 20.19
CA ALA A 5 -23.46 -6.35 18.76
C ALA A 5 -24.48 -7.33 18.12
N ALA A 6 -25.24 -8.05 18.93
CA ALA A 6 -26.25 -9.01 18.51
C ALA A 6 -27.50 -8.41 17.84
N MET A 7 -27.66 -7.09 17.79
CA MET A 7 -28.86 -6.47 17.21
C MET A 7 -28.75 -6.08 15.72
N LEU A 8 -27.59 -6.24 15.08
CA LEU A 8 -27.40 -5.83 13.68
C LEU A 8 -27.20 -7.00 12.70
N GLY A 9 -27.23 -8.25 13.14
CA GLY A 9 -27.09 -9.41 12.24
C GLY A 9 -25.77 -9.50 11.46
N VAL A 10 -24.79 -8.65 11.77
CA VAL A 10 -23.46 -8.67 11.16
C VAL A 10 -22.58 -9.57 12.02
N ASP A 11 -22.05 -10.63 11.41
CA ASP A 11 -21.08 -11.49 12.07
C ASP A 11 -19.87 -10.65 12.52
N SER A 12 -19.39 -10.88 13.75
CA SER A 12 -18.23 -10.19 14.29
C SER A 12 -16.98 -10.38 13.40
N ALA A 13 -16.88 -11.52 12.72
CA ALA A 13 -15.82 -11.83 11.77
C ALA A 13 -15.89 -10.92 10.52
N ASP A 14 -17.08 -10.62 10.02
CA ASP A 14 -17.25 -9.72 8.87
C ASP A 14 -16.90 -8.26 9.23
N LEU A 15 -17.19 -7.83 10.44
CA LEU A 15 -16.79 -6.51 10.92
C LEU A 15 -15.28 -6.37 11.04
N VAL A 16 -14.59 -7.42 11.55
CA VAL A 16 -13.13 -7.47 11.65
C VAL A 16 -12.51 -7.44 10.24
N LEU A 17 -13.02 -8.23 9.30
CA LEU A 17 -12.57 -8.24 7.92
C LEU A 17 -12.77 -6.87 7.25
N ALA A 18 -13.94 -6.26 7.42
CA ALA A 18 -14.24 -4.94 6.86
C ALA A 18 -13.28 -3.86 7.38
N THR A 19 -12.94 -3.91 8.65
CA THR A 19 -11.95 -2.99 9.25
C THR A 19 -10.56 -3.24 8.65
N TYR A 20 -10.11 -4.48 8.64
CA TYR A 20 -8.82 -4.90 8.08
C TYR A 20 -8.65 -4.46 6.62
N LEU A 21 -9.67 -4.71 5.77
CA LEU A 21 -9.64 -4.32 4.36
C LEU A 21 -9.61 -2.80 4.18
N ASN A 22 -10.36 -2.04 4.98
CA ASN A 22 -10.32 -0.59 4.93
C ASN A 22 -8.96 -0.01 5.34
N ASP A 23 -8.29 -0.60 6.35
CA ASP A 23 -6.96 -0.19 6.77
C ASP A 23 -5.93 -0.45 5.66
N HIS A 24 -5.99 -1.62 5.01
CA HIS A 24 -5.14 -1.94 3.86
C HIS A 24 -5.45 -1.09 2.63
N HIS A 25 -6.72 -0.78 2.36
CA HIS A 25 -7.10 0.14 1.28
C HIS A 25 -6.50 1.54 1.50
N ALA A 26 -6.57 2.06 2.73
CA ALA A 26 -5.98 3.34 3.07
C ALA A 26 -4.45 3.34 2.91
N ALA A 27 -3.80 2.26 3.32
CA ALA A 27 -2.37 2.07 3.13
C ALA A 27 -1.99 1.98 1.63
N ALA A 28 -2.74 1.21 0.83
CA ALA A 28 -2.53 1.09 -0.61
C ALA A 28 -2.68 2.43 -1.34
N LEU A 29 -3.67 3.25 -0.94
CA LEU A 29 -3.85 4.61 -1.46
C LEU A 29 -2.62 5.48 -1.18
N GLY A 30 -2.10 5.44 0.04
CA GLY A 30 -0.88 6.18 0.42
C GLY A 30 0.36 5.71 -0.36
N GLY A 31 0.48 4.40 -0.58
CA GLY A 31 1.58 3.81 -1.35
C GLY A 31 1.54 4.21 -2.83
N ALA A 32 0.38 4.12 -3.47
CA ALA A 32 0.21 4.55 -4.86
C ALA A 32 0.51 6.04 -5.05
N GLU A 33 0.09 6.89 -4.11
CA GLU A 33 0.37 8.33 -4.15
C GLU A 33 1.86 8.63 -3.93
N LEU A 34 2.53 7.91 -3.02
CA LEU A 34 3.97 8.02 -2.81
C LEU A 34 4.75 7.64 -4.06
N ALA A 35 4.40 6.51 -4.71
CA ALA A 35 5.04 6.06 -5.93
C ALA A 35 4.85 7.05 -7.09
N ARG A 36 3.63 7.54 -7.29
CA ARG A 36 3.33 8.55 -8.31
C ARG A 36 4.14 9.83 -8.10
N ARG A 37 4.26 10.30 -6.86
CA ARG A 37 5.04 11.48 -6.51
C ARG A 37 6.52 11.26 -6.79
N LEU A 38 7.10 10.14 -6.35
CA LEU A 38 8.48 9.80 -6.57
C LEU A 38 8.80 9.69 -8.07
N ALA A 39 7.97 9.00 -8.85
CA ALA A 39 8.11 8.91 -10.31
C ALA A 39 8.09 10.29 -10.97
N SER A 40 7.19 11.19 -10.54
CA SER A 40 7.12 12.56 -11.05
C SER A 40 8.37 13.39 -10.71
N GLN A 41 8.87 13.27 -9.47
CA GLN A 41 10.07 14.00 -9.04
C GLN A 41 11.33 13.50 -9.75
N GLN A 42 11.39 12.21 -10.05
CA GLN A 42 12.53 11.54 -10.69
C GLN A 42 12.36 11.34 -12.20
N ARG A 43 11.44 12.08 -12.86
CA ARG A 43 11.14 11.93 -14.30
C ARG A 43 12.33 12.15 -15.24
N ASN A 44 13.36 12.83 -14.78
CA ASN A 44 14.58 13.09 -15.54
C ASN A 44 15.76 12.20 -15.12
N SER A 45 15.55 11.26 -14.18
CA SER A 45 16.58 10.34 -13.73
C SER A 45 16.76 9.18 -14.71
N PRO A 46 17.91 8.48 -14.70
CA PRO A 46 18.11 7.25 -15.47
C PRO A 46 17.12 6.13 -15.11
N HIS A 47 16.41 6.26 -13.97
CA HIS A 47 15.48 5.28 -13.44
C HIS A 47 14.00 5.68 -13.61
N ALA A 48 13.72 6.73 -14.40
CA ALA A 48 12.37 7.27 -14.59
C ALA A 48 11.36 6.23 -15.05
N ALA A 49 11.74 5.38 -16.03
CA ALA A 49 10.85 4.34 -16.56
C ALA A 49 10.51 3.25 -15.51
N GLU A 50 11.48 2.83 -14.71
CA GLU A 50 11.27 1.83 -13.67
C GLU A 50 10.36 2.38 -12.54
N LEU A 51 10.56 3.64 -12.16
CA LEU A 51 9.72 4.32 -11.16
C LEU A 51 8.30 4.53 -11.66
N ALA A 52 8.12 4.87 -12.94
CA ALA A 52 6.81 4.98 -13.55
C ALA A 52 6.08 3.63 -13.56
N GLY A 53 6.76 2.55 -13.95
CA GLY A 53 6.21 1.20 -13.94
C GLY A 53 5.72 0.78 -12.54
N ILE A 54 6.53 0.99 -11.51
CA ILE A 54 6.11 0.72 -10.11
C ILE A 54 4.89 1.56 -9.72
N ALA A 55 4.83 2.82 -10.13
CA ALA A 55 3.68 3.67 -9.81
C ALA A 55 2.39 3.19 -10.49
N GLU A 56 2.47 2.73 -11.74
CA GLU A 56 1.34 2.16 -12.48
C GLU A 56 0.87 0.85 -11.85
N GLU A 57 1.80 -0.04 -11.50
CA GLU A 57 1.48 -1.32 -10.86
C GLU A 57 0.81 -1.12 -9.49
N LEU A 58 1.32 -0.20 -8.64
CA LEU A 58 0.71 0.07 -7.34
C LEU A 58 -0.66 0.73 -7.47
N ALA A 59 -0.89 1.52 -8.51
CA ALA A 59 -2.22 2.07 -8.81
C ALA A 59 -3.19 0.96 -9.26
N ALA A 60 -2.73 -0.01 -10.06
CA ALA A 60 -3.51 -1.18 -10.46
C ALA A 60 -3.87 -2.05 -9.24
N ASP A 61 -2.92 -2.29 -8.35
CA ASP A 61 -3.14 -3.04 -7.10
C ASP A 61 -4.18 -2.37 -6.19
N LEU A 62 -4.18 -1.04 -6.10
CA LEU A 62 -5.23 -0.29 -5.39
C LEU A 62 -6.61 -0.52 -6.02
N GLY A 63 -6.69 -0.58 -7.36
CA GLY A 63 -7.90 -0.95 -8.09
C GLY A 63 -8.38 -2.36 -7.73
N THR A 64 -7.46 -3.31 -7.67
CA THR A 64 -7.73 -4.70 -7.27
C THR A 64 -8.26 -4.79 -5.83
N VAL A 65 -7.66 -4.06 -4.88
CA VAL A 65 -8.18 -4.01 -3.49
C VAL A 65 -9.62 -3.53 -3.45
N ARG A 66 -9.95 -2.46 -4.20
CA ARG A 66 -11.32 -1.93 -4.26
C ARG A 66 -12.32 -2.93 -4.87
N ARG A 67 -11.92 -3.63 -5.92
CA ARG A 67 -12.74 -4.66 -6.56
C ARG A 67 -13.03 -5.79 -5.57
N ILE A 68 -12.00 -6.35 -4.93
CA ILE A 68 -12.14 -7.42 -3.93
C ILE A 68 -13.03 -6.96 -2.75
N MET A 69 -12.87 -5.73 -2.28
CA MET A 69 -13.77 -5.17 -1.27
C MET A 69 -15.23 -5.18 -1.74
N GLY A 70 -15.49 -4.84 -3.00
CA GLY A 70 -16.83 -4.89 -3.59
C GLY A 70 -17.39 -6.31 -3.67
N GLU A 71 -16.58 -7.29 -4.07
CA GLU A 71 -16.95 -8.71 -4.13
C GLU A 71 -17.27 -9.31 -2.75
N LEU A 72 -16.64 -8.77 -1.71
CA LEU A 72 -16.85 -9.16 -0.32
C LEU A 72 -17.95 -8.32 0.39
N ASP A 73 -18.66 -7.45 -0.34
CA ASP A 73 -19.67 -6.54 0.19
C ASP A 73 -19.13 -5.59 1.28
N VAL A 74 -17.85 -5.25 1.23
CA VAL A 74 -17.20 -4.33 2.16
C VAL A 74 -17.16 -2.92 1.58
N PRO A 75 -17.95 -1.97 2.11
CA PRO A 75 -17.92 -0.60 1.62
C PRO A 75 -16.60 0.07 1.93
N VAL A 76 -16.07 0.80 0.94
CA VAL A 76 -14.91 1.68 1.14
C VAL A 76 -15.35 2.84 2.04
N ARG A 77 -14.79 2.90 3.24
CA ARG A 77 -15.03 4.02 4.14
C ARG A 77 -14.25 5.23 3.65
N ALA A 78 -14.96 6.34 3.39
CA ALA A 78 -14.32 7.61 3.07
C ALA A 78 -13.62 8.16 4.33
N TYR A 79 -12.40 7.70 4.56
CA TYR A 79 -11.59 8.09 5.72
C TYR A 79 -10.99 9.49 5.47
N LYS A 80 -11.75 10.53 5.77
CA LYS A 80 -11.15 11.87 5.96
C LYS A 80 -10.07 11.87 7.08
N ALA A 81 -10.15 10.90 8.00
CA ALA A 81 -9.19 10.72 9.09
C ALA A 81 -7.89 10.02 8.66
N THR A 82 -7.88 9.17 7.63
CA THR A 82 -6.68 8.44 7.21
C THR A 82 -5.71 9.28 6.40
N ALA A 83 -6.18 10.25 5.63
CA ALA A 83 -5.28 11.25 5.04
C ALA A 83 -4.59 12.08 6.13
N ALA A 84 -5.29 12.42 7.21
CA ALA A 84 -4.70 13.08 8.38
C ALA A 84 -3.77 12.15 9.17
N TRP A 85 -4.11 10.86 9.33
CA TRP A 85 -3.27 9.87 10.00
C TRP A 85 -2.02 9.52 9.18
N ALA A 86 -2.14 9.33 7.87
CA ALA A 86 -0.99 9.13 6.98
C ALA A 86 -0.12 10.40 6.92
N ALA A 87 -0.73 11.59 6.86
CA ALA A 87 -0.01 12.86 6.93
C ALA A 87 0.65 13.07 8.30
N GLU A 88 0.04 12.63 9.40
CA GLU A 88 0.64 12.66 10.74
C GLU A 88 1.81 11.66 10.85
N LYS A 89 1.68 10.45 10.33
CA LYS A 89 2.77 9.46 10.31
C LYS A 89 3.92 9.90 9.41
N VAL A 90 3.63 10.40 8.21
CA VAL A 90 4.63 11.02 7.31
C VAL A 90 5.15 12.33 7.89
N GLY A 91 4.34 13.08 8.62
CA GLY A 91 4.73 14.31 9.32
C GLY A 91 5.66 14.06 10.51
N ARG A 92 5.54 12.91 11.19
CA ARG A 92 6.48 12.45 12.24
C ARG A 92 7.82 11.99 11.70
N LEU A 93 7.88 11.55 10.43
CA LEU A 93 9.14 11.35 9.70
C LEU A 93 9.80 12.65 9.25
N LYS A 94 9.10 13.80 9.40
CA LYS A 94 9.71 15.13 9.29
C LYS A 94 10.49 15.44 10.57
N PHE A 95 11.68 14.87 10.69
CA PHE A 95 12.63 15.28 11.71
C PHE A 95 12.94 16.78 11.55
N ASN A 96 12.57 17.56 12.58
CA ASN A 96 13.03 18.94 12.81
C ASN A 96 12.80 19.97 11.69
N GLY A 97 11.57 20.13 11.17
CA GLY A 97 11.18 21.36 10.47
C GLY A 97 11.88 21.65 9.13
N ARG A 98 12.80 20.78 8.69
CA ARG A 98 13.41 20.86 7.36
C ARG A 98 12.67 19.93 6.42
N VAL A 99 12.08 20.51 5.39
CA VAL A 99 11.47 19.80 4.27
C VAL A 99 12.56 18.96 3.62
N LEU A 100 12.51 17.63 3.80
CA LEU A 100 13.38 16.65 3.12
C LEU A 100 13.22 16.67 1.58
N ALA A 101 12.39 17.56 1.03
CA ALA A 101 12.04 17.65 -0.39
C ALA A 101 13.22 18.09 -1.31
N SER A 102 14.41 18.31 -0.78
CA SER A 102 15.59 18.69 -1.56
C SER A 102 16.89 18.01 -1.11
N SER A 103 16.81 16.98 -0.24
CA SER A 103 18.00 16.21 0.14
C SER A 103 18.26 15.06 -0.83
N PRO A 104 19.51 14.77 -1.20
CA PRO A 104 19.88 13.58 -1.99
C PRO A 104 19.36 12.26 -1.38
N SER A 105 19.21 12.19 -0.05
CA SER A 105 18.66 11.03 0.67
C SER A 105 17.13 10.91 0.60
N SER A 106 16.39 11.91 0.11
CA SER A 106 14.92 11.85 0.08
C SER A 106 14.39 10.68 -0.76
N PRO A 107 14.87 10.41 -1.97
CA PRO A 107 14.43 9.26 -2.76
C PRO A 107 14.72 7.92 -2.08
N VAL A 108 15.82 7.82 -1.32
CA VAL A 108 16.18 6.60 -0.57
C VAL A 108 15.10 6.29 0.48
N LEU A 109 14.74 7.28 1.31
CA LEU A 109 13.69 7.13 2.33
C LEU A 109 12.30 6.89 1.72
N GLU A 110 12.00 7.50 0.57
CA GLU A 110 10.75 7.26 -0.14
C GLU A 110 10.66 5.83 -0.69
N LEU A 111 11.78 5.27 -1.18
CA LEU A 111 11.85 3.87 -1.61
C LEU A 111 11.75 2.89 -0.42
N GLU A 112 12.29 3.21 0.75
CA GLU A 112 12.05 2.45 1.99
C GLU A 112 10.57 2.44 2.36
N GLY A 113 9.91 3.60 2.25
CA GLY A 113 8.46 3.70 2.44
C GLY A 113 7.66 2.83 1.45
N LEU A 114 8.08 2.79 0.18
CA LEU A 114 7.47 1.91 -0.83
C LEU A 114 7.73 0.42 -0.54
N ALA A 115 8.92 0.04 -0.09
CA ALA A 115 9.23 -1.33 0.31
C ALA A 115 8.32 -1.80 1.45
N MET A 116 8.11 -0.96 2.47
CA MET A 116 7.15 -1.23 3.55
C MET A 116 5.72 -1.40 3.02
N GLN A 117 5.30 -0.56 2.07
CA GLN A 117 3.97 -0.64 1.46
C GLN A 117 3.76 -1.92 0.64
N VAL A 118 4.76 -2.35 -0.13
CA VAL A 118 4.71 -3.62 -0.87
C VAL A 118 4.62 -4.80 0.11
N THR A 119 5.39 -4.77 1.21
CA THR A 119 5.33 -5.80 2.26
C THR A 119 3.95 -5.86 2.90
N LEU A 120 3.35 -4.71 3.24
CA LEU A 120 2.02 -4.65 3.84
C LEU A 120 0.95 -5.19 2.88
N LYS A 121 1.04 -4.84 1.60
CA LYS A 121 0.16 -5.36 0.56
C LYS A 121 0.31 -6.88 0.38
N SER A 122 1.53 -7.40 0.38
CA SER A 122 1.76 -8.85 0.34
C SER A 122 1.08 -9.56 1.52
N ALA A 123 1.15 -8.98 2.73
CA ALA A 123 0.43 -9.52 3.90
C ALA A 123 -1.10 -9.55 3.70
N LEU A 124 -1.67 -8.54 3.03
CA LEU A 124 -3.08 -8.55 2.63
C LEU A 124 -3.40 -9.74 1.71
N TRP A 125 -2.61 -9.93 0.65
CA TRP A 125 -2.83 -11.03 -0.30
C TRP A 125 -2.71 -12.40 0.37
N HIS A 126 -1.74 -12.61 1.27
CA HIS A 126 -1.63 -13.83 2.07
C HIS A 126 -2.87 -14.07 2.94
N SER A 127 -3.39 -13.03 3.57
CA SER A 127 -4.59 -13.13 4.43
C SER A 127 -5.83 -13.50 3.61
N LEU A 128 -6.00 -12.87 2.44
CA LEU A 128 -7.11 -13.18 1.53
C LEU A 128 -6.95 -14.57 0.91
N ARG A 129 -5.73 -14.98 0.57
CA ARG A 129 -5.45 -16.34 0.05
C ARG A 129 -5.80 -17.42 1.07
N ALA A 130 -5.50 -17.21 2.34
CA ALA A 130 -5.92 -18.13 3.41
C ALA A 130 -7.45 -18.16 3.56
N ARG A 131 -8.13 -17.02 3.38
CA ARG A 131 -9.60 -16.94 3.43
C ARG A 131 -10.26 -17.62 2.22
N ALA A 132 -9.69 -17.57 1.02
CA ALA A 132 -10.21 -18.15 -0.20
C ALA A 132 -10.56 -19.65 -0.06
N ALA A 133 -9.91 -20.38 0.86
CA ALA A 133 -10.25 -21.76 1.18
C ALA A 133 -11.67 -21.94 1.76
N ARG A 134 -12.32 -20.86 2.21
CA ARG A 134 -13.63 -20.87 2.89
C ARG A 134 -14.60 -19.85 2.32
N ASP A 135 -14.18 -19.01 1.39
CA ASP A 135 -14.97 -17.93 0.80
C ASP A 135 -14.83 -17.95 -0.72
N GLY A 136 -15.78 -18.61 -1.38
CA GLY A 136 -15.78 -18.80 -2.84
C GLY A 136 -15.93 -17.53 -3.68
N ARG A 137 -16.04 -16.34 -3.03
CA ARG A 137 -15.98 -15.03 -3.71
C ARG A 137 -14.55 -14.60 -4.03
N LEU A 138 -13.54 -15.28 -3.45
CA LEU A 138 -12.12 -15.03 -3.66
C LEU A 138 -11.53 -16.10 -4.57
N ASP A 139 -10.85 -15.67 -5.62
CA ASP A 139 -10.14 -16.56 -6.52
C ASP A 139 -8.71 -16.82 -5.97
N PRO A 140 -8.39 -18.07 -5.59
CA PRO A 140 -7.07 -18.41 -5.08
C PRO A 140 -5.95 -18.23 -6.11
N ASP A 141 -6.22 -18.50 -7.40
CA ASP A 141 -5.20 -18.41 -8.45
C ASP A 141 -4.86 -16.95 -8.73
N GLU A 142 -5.84 -16.05 -8.76
CA GLU A 142 -5.61 -14.62 -8.84
C GLU A 142 -4.76 -14.11 -7.64
N LEU A 143 -5.07 -14.60 -6.43
CA LEU A 143 -4.31 -14.19 -5.24
C LEU A 143 -2.86 -14.69 -5.27
N ASP A 144 -2.60 -15.87 -5.84
CA ASP A 144 -1.24 -16.37 -6.05
C ASP A 144 -0.48 -15.51 -7.10
N GLU A 145 -1.14 -15.04 -8.16
CA GLU A 145 -0.57 -14.09 -9.12
C GLU A 145 -0.27 -12.73 -8.48
N LEU A 146 -1.15 -12.23 -7.61
CA LEU A 146 -0.95 -10.99 -6.86
C LEU A 146 0.24 -11.08 -5.89
N LEU A 147 0.45 -12.23 -5.27
CA LEU A 147 1.61 -12.51 -4.41
C LEU A 147 2.91 -12.49 -5.23
N ALA A 148 2.95 -13.21 -6.35
CA ALA A 148 4.12 -13.23 -7.23
C ALA A 148 4.46 -11.82 -7.76
N ARG A 149 3.45 -11.02 -8.11
CA ARG A 149 3.64 -9.62 -8.51
C ARG A 149 4.20 -8.76 -7.36
N ALA A 150 3.72 -8.95 -6.13
CA ALA A 150 4.25 -8.21 -4.97
C ALA A 150 5.72 -8.54 -4.71
N GLU A 151 6.15 -9.78 -4.90
CA GLU A 151 7.56 -10.18 -4.79
C GLU A 151 8.44 -9.49 -5.86
N ALA A 152 7.97 -9.47 -7.12
CA ALA A 152 8.67 -8.80 -8.21
C ALA A 152 8.79 -7.28 -7.96
N GLN A 153 7.73 -6.66 -7.44
CA GLN A 153 7.73 -5.25 -7.04
C GLN A 153 8.73 -4.96 -5.92
N ALA A 154 8.76 -5.82 -4.88
CA ALA A 154 9.72 -5.69 -3.78
C ALA A 154 11.16 -5.75 -4.30
N ALA A 155 11.47 -6.70 -5.18
CA ALA A 155 12.80 -6.83 -5.79
C ALA A 155 13.17 -5.57 -6.60
N THR A 156 12.22 -5.00 -7.36
CA THR A 156 12.44 -3.76 -8.12
C THR A 156 12.69 -2.56 -7.22
N VAL A 157 11.88 -2.40 -6.16
CA VAL A 157 12.01 -1.29 -5.19
C VAL A 157 13.37 -1.37 -4.48
N TRP A 158 13.80 -2.55 -4.02
CA TRP A 158 15.09 -2.72 -3.36
C TRP A 158 16.28 -2.49 -4.30
N ARG A 159 16.17 -2.88 -5.56
CA ARG A 159 17.19 -2.59 -6.56
C ARG A 159 17.31 -1.08 -6.83
N LEU A 160 16.19 -0.38 -6.95
CA LEU A 160 16.16 1.08 -7.07
C LEU A 160 16.73 1.75 -5.83
N HIS A 161 16.35 1.29 -4.62
CA HIS A 161 16.87 1.80 -3.36
C HIS A 161 18.41 1.75 -3.33
N GLY A 162 19.02 0.61 -3.68
CA GLY A 162 20.49 0.49 -3.74
C GLY A 162 21.13 1.53 -4.68
N ARG A 163 20.57 1.72 -5.88
CA ARG A 163 21.09 2.71 -6.84
C ARG A 163 20.98 4.15 -6.36
N PHE A 164 19.85 4.51 -5.70
CA PHE A 164 19.70 5.85 -5.13
C PHE A 164 20.57 6.05 -3.88
N ALA A 165 20.77 5.02 -3.07
CA ALA A 165 21.66 5.06 -1.92
C ALA A 165 23.11 5.24 -2.34
N ASP A 166 23.58 4.49 -3.32
CA ASP A 166 24.93 4.63 -3.88
C ASP A 166 25.17 6.07 -4.38
N ALA A 167 24.20 6.63 -5.11
CA ALA A 167 24.32 7.99 -5.62
C ALA A 167 24.21 9.09 -4.54
N ALA A 168 23.55 8.80 -3.43
CA ALA A 168 23.34 9.79 -2.36
C ALA A 168 24.48 9.82 -1.32
N PHE A 169 25.21 8.70 -1.16
CA PHE A 169 26.19 8.52 -0.07
C PHE A 169 27.62 8.44 -0.56
N THR A 170 27.89 8.54 -1.87
CA THR A 170 29.21 8.71 -2.49
C THR A 170 29.48 10.16 -2.82
#